data_4a8ecc5534669dfc00db6ff43aaacc46
#
_entry.id   4a8ecc5534669dfc00db6ff43aaacc46
#
_cell.length_a   1.000
_cell.length_b   1.000
_cell.length_c   1.000
_cell.angle_alpha   90.00
_cell.angle_beta   90.00
_cell.angle_gamma   90.00
#
_symmetry.space_group_name_H-M   'P 1'
#
loop_
_entity.id
_entity.type
_entity.pdbx_description
1 polymer ?
#
loop_
_entity_poly.entity_id
_entity_poly.type
_entity_poly.pdbx_seq_one_letter_code
_entity_poly.pdbx_strand_id
1 'polypeptide(L)' 'MVQDLYKQKRSLELRWQLEYEQNGKYTLDMVRIDNAIKDTINEIKLEESKIADRENAIINAAPQVSVAT' A
#
# COMPACT_ATOMS: atom_id res chain seq x y z
N MET A 1 5.62 -1.86 9.52
CA MET A 1 5.43 -0.54 8.97
C MET A 1 5.17 -0.65 7.48
N VAL A 2 5.51 0.35 6.69
CA VAL A 2 5.21 0.30 5.26
C VAL A 2 5.84 -0.90 4.57
N GLN A 3 7.06 -1.25 4.93
CA GLN A 3 7.72 -2.42 4.33
C GLN A 3 6.98 -3.72 4.63
N ASP A 4 6.41 -3.84 5.83
CA ASP A 4 5.64 -5.02 6.18
C ASP A 4 4.35 -5.10 5.38
N LEU A 5 3.74 -3.96 5.10
CA LEU A 5 2.55 -3.90 4.26
C LEU A 5 2.86 -4.31 2.82
N TYR A 6 3.99 -3.90 2.28
CA TYR A 6 4.40 -4.32 0.95
C TYR A 6 4.68 -5.83 0.89
N LYS A 7 5.28 -6.38 1.92
CA LYS A 7 5.49 -7.83 2.01
C LYS A 7 4.16 -8.56 2.08
N GLN A 8 3.23 -8.06 2.85
CA GLN A 8 1.90 -8.64 2.96
C GLN A 8 1.19 -8.62 1.62
N LYS A 9 1.24 -7.49 0.93
CA LYS A 9 0.65 -7.35 -0.40
C LYS A 9 1.23 -8.38 -1.36
N ARG A 10 2.54 -8.52 -1.38
CA ARG A 10 3.22 -9.47 -2.26
C ARG A 10 2.84 -10.90 -1.95
N SER A 11 2.76 -11.25 -0.68
CA SER A 11 2.33 -12.59 -0.26
C SER A 11 0.93 -12.89 -0.73
N LEU A 12 0.03 -11.92 -0.62
CA LEU A 12 -1.35 -12.07 -1.09
C LEU A 12 -1.42 -12.22 -2.60
N GLU A 13 -0.62 -11.47 -3.33
CA GLU A 13 -0.57 -11.57 -4.79
C GLU A 13 -0.07 -12.94 -5.24
N LEU A 14 0.96 -13.47 -4.58
CA LEU A 14 1.47 -14.80 -4.87
C LEU A 14 0.44 -15.87 -4.56
N ARG A 15 -0.28 -15.72 -3.46
CA ARG A 15 -1.32 -16.66 -3.08
C ARG A 15 -2.46 -16.64 -4.10
N TRP A 16 -2.85 -15.47 -4.55
CA TRP A 16 -3.86 -15.30 -5.59
C TRP A 16 -3.43 -16.03 -6.86
N GLN A 17 -2.19 -15.85 -7.27
CA GLN A 17 -1.65 -16.48 -8.46
C GLN A 17 -1.64 -17.99 -8.35
N LEU A 18 -1.25 -18.53 -7.19
CA LEU A 18 -1.26 -19.96 -6.95
C LEU A 18 -2.67 -20.53 -7.02
N GLU A 19 -3.64 -19.84 -6.43
CA GLU A 19 -5.03 -20.26 -6.50
C GLU A 19 -5.53 -20.29 -7.94
N TYR A 20 -5.19 -19.29 -8.71
CA TYR A 20 -5.57 -19.21 -10.10
C TYR A 20 -4.95 -20.36 -10.91
N GLU A 21 -3.68 -20.64 -10.70
CA GLU A 21 -2.99 -21.72 -11.38
C GLU A 21 -3.57 -23.09 -11.02
N GLN A 22 -3.93 -23.30 -9.78
CA GLN A 22 -4.49 -24.56 -9.32
C GLN A 22 -5.91 -24.79 -9.82
N ASN A 23 -6.71 -23.76 -9.83
CA ASN A 23 -8.13 -23.87 -10.16
C ASN A 23 -8.46 -23.55 -11.62
N GLY A 24 -7.58 -22.81 -12.28
CA GLY A 24 -7.79 -22.43 -13.68
C GLY A 24 -8.95 -21.47 -13.89
N LYS A 25 -9.50 -20.94 -12.82
CA LYS A 25 -10.62 -20.02 -12.89
C LYS A 25 -10.66 -19.16 -11.64
N TYR A 26 -11.44 -18.09 -11.69
CA TYR A 26 -11.62 -17.17 -10.58
C TYR A 26 -12.54 -17.81 -9.54
N THR A 27 -12.05 -17.98 -8.34
CA THR A 27 -12.79 -18.63 -7.25
C THR A 27 -13.20 -17.63 -6.18
N LEU A 28 -14.08 -18.06 -5.29
CA LEU A 28 -14.50 -17.22 -4.16
C LEU A 28 -13.31 -16.88 -3.25
N ASP A 29 -12.40 -17.83 -3.07
CA ASP A 29 -11.20 -17.58 -2.28
C ASP A 29 -10.35 -16.47 -2.90
N MET A 30 -10.29 -16.42 -4.23
CA MET A 30 -9.57 -15.36 -4.93
C MET A 30 -10.24 -14.01 -4.73
N VAL A 31 -11.56 -13.96 -4.63
CA VAL A 31 -12.28 -12.73 -4.29
C VAL A 31 -11.85 -12.21 -2.92
N ARG A 32 -11.74 -13.12 -1.95
CA ARG A 32 -11.30 -12.78 -0.60
C ARG A 32 -9.87 -12.25 -0.61
N ILE A 33 -9.00 -12.89 -1.37
CA ILE A 33 -7.61 -12.46 -1.51
C ILE A 33 -7.56 -11.09 -2.18
N ASP A 34 -8.34 -10.87 -3.23
CA ASP A 34 -8.44 -9.56 -3.88
C ASP A 34 -8.83 -8.46 -2.91
N ASN A 35 -9.85 -8.73 -2.09
CA ASN A 35 -10.29 -7.76 -1.10
C ASN A 35 -9.19 -7.46 -0.08
N ALA A 36 -8.46 -8.48 0.35
CA ALA A 36 -7.34 -8.30 1.25
C ALA A 36 -6.22 -7.48 0.61
N ILE A 37 -5.97 -7.69 -0.67
CA ILE A 37 -4.99 -6.90 -1.42
C ILE A 37 -5.42 -5.44 -1.47
N LYS A 38 -6.67 -5.17 -1.78
CA LYS A 38 -7.21 -3.82 -1.82
C LYS A 38 -7.09 -3.12 -0.47
N ASP A 39 -7.41 -3.82 0.59
CA ASP A 39 -7.29 -3.28 1.94
C ASP A 39 -5.84 -2.96 2.28
N THR A 40 -4.93 -3.85 1.90
CA THR A 40 -3.50 -3.63 2.12
C THR A 40 -2.99 -2.42 1.32
N ILE A 41 -3.43 -2.28 0.08
CA ILE A 41 -3.09 -1.12 -0.74
C ILE A 41 -3.59 0.18 -0.09
N ASN A 42 -4.80 0.16 0.45
CA ASN A 42 -5.35 1.33 1.14
C ASN A 42 -4.55 1.67 2.39
N GLU A 43 -4.13 0.67 3.14
CA GLU A 43 -3.26 0.88 4.30
C GLU A 43 -1.91 1.46 3.90
N ILE A 44 -1.33 0.96 2.81
CA ILE A 44 -0.08 1.49 2.27
C ILE A 44 -0.25 2.96 1.92
N LYS A 45 -1.32 3.30 1.22
CA LYS A 45 -1.60 4.69 0.84
C LYS A 45 -1.72 5.59 2.07
N LEU A 46 -2.40 5.11 3.10
CA LEU A 46 -2.54 5.85 4.34
C LEU A 46 -1.20 6.08 5.01
N GLU A 47 -0.39 5.06 5.13
CA GLU A 47 0.92 5.19 5.76
C GLU A 47 1.85 6.10 4.97
N GLU A 48 1.84 5.97 3.64
CA GLU A 48 2.64 6.85 2.78
C GLU A 48 2.17 8.28 2.85
N SER A 49 0.87 8.49 2.97
CA SER A 49 0.30 9.82 3.13
C SER A 49 0.74 10.46 4.44
N LYS A 50 0.78 9.68 5.53
CA LYS A 50 1.27 10.17 6.81
C LYS A 50 2.73 10.60 6.74
N ILE A 51 3.55 9.82 6.05
CA ILE A 51 4.96 10.15 5.85
C ILE A 51 5.10 11.41 5.02
N ALA A 52 4.35 11.52 3.94
CA ALA A 52 4.36 12.70 3.08
C ALA A 52 3.90 13.94 3.84
N ASP A 53 2.86 13.83 4.64
CA ASP A 53 2.38 14.95 5.46
C ASP A 53 3.43 15.40 6.47
N ARG A 54 4.14 14.43 7.06
CA ARG A 54 5.20 14.74 8.02
C ARG A 54 6.36 15.43 7.34
N GLU A 55 6.76 14.96 6.17
CA GLU A 55 7.81 15.58 5.38
C GLU A 55 7.43 16.98 4.93
N ASN A 56 6.20 17.16 4.48
CA ASN A 56 5.68 18.46 4.08
C ASN A 56 5.65 19.42 5.25
N ALA A 57 5.30 18.96 6.43
CA ALA A 57 5.30 19.78 7.62
C ALA A 57 6.71 20.26 7.97
N ILE A 58 7.70 19.38 7.82
CA ILE A 58 9.09 19.73 8.05
C ILE A 58 9.56 20.77 7.03
N ILE A 59 9.25 20.54 5.76
CA ILE A 59 9.61 21.45 4.68
C ILE A 59 8.96 22.83 4.89
N ASN A 60 7.69 22.85 5.26
CA ASN A 60 6.96 24.07 5.49
C ASN A 60 7.45 24.81 6.72
N ALA A 61 7.94 24.08 7.72
CA ALA A 61 8.51 24.68 8.91
C ALA A 61 9.95 25.15 8.69
N ALA A 62 10.60 24.63 7.67
CA ALA A 62 11.96 25.04 7.33
C ALA A 62 11.95 26.49 6.86
N PRO A 63 13.09 27.10 6.74
CA PRO A 63 13.16 28.52 6.45
C PRO A 63 12.26 28.87 5.29
N GLN A 64 11.23 29.58 5.63
CA GLN A 64 10.22 29.99 4.67
C GLN A 64 10.77 30.94 3.64
N VAL A 65 11.97 31.32 3.86
CA VAL A 65 12.67 32.24 3.01
C VAL A 65 12.58 31.91 1.54
N SER A 66 12.78 30.67 1.25
CA SER A 66 12.78 30.24 -0.15
C SER A 66 11.47 30.53 -0.81
N VAL A 67 10.43 30.56 -0.04
CA VAL A 67 9.09 30.76 -0.56
C VAL A 67 8.73 32.20 -0.65
N ALA A 68 9.30 32.97 0.21
CA ALA A 68 8.99 34.39 0.30
C ALA A 68 9.35 35.17 -0.96
N THR A 69 10.17 34.61 -1.74
CA THR A 69 10.60 35.30 -2.96
C THR A 69 9.71 35.02 -4.16
#